data_91b2d18deb79d3c23bc223e10e6f668f
#
_entry.id   91b2d18deb79d3c23bc223e10e6f668f
#
_cell.length_a   1.000
_cell.length_b   1.000
_cell.length_c   1.000
_cell.angle_alpha   90.00
_cell.angle_beta   90.00
_cell.angle_gamma   90.00
#
_symmetry.space_group_name_H-M   'P 1'
#
loop_
_entity.id
_entity.type
_entity.pdbx_description
1 polymer ?
#
loop_
_entity_poly.entity_id
_entity_poly.type
_entity_poly.pdbx_seq_one_letter_code
_entity_poly.pdbx_strand_id
1 'polypeptide(L)'
;MVSLLLPIIYTAFISLGLPDSLLGSAWPTMYPELGVPVSCAGILSMIISLGTILSSLQSDRLTRTLGTGRVTAISVGTTAAALFGFSTCTAFWQLCLWAVPYGLGAGSVDAALNNYVALHYESRHMSWLHCMWGLGASGGPVIMGWALAHSSWQSGYRIISVLQVVLTAIIIFSLPLWKKTGEETGEEIAREHRTLPQLMRVPGVPEVMAMFACYSVVETTAGMWASSYCTLQRGIDAGTAASWASLFYVGITVGRFLSGFIAMKLNDHQMINLGFVLVALGILPILLPLGNAALVTGLVTVGLGCAPIYPSIIHETPLNFGRNLSMALTGVQMAAAYVGNVVFPPLFGLLAQYISISLYPWYLLAALVLMAVMSRALHRKTAAKRAANGY
;
A
#
# COMPACT_ATOMS: atom_id res chain seq x y z
N MET A 1 -6.53 -30.95 6.56
CA MET A 1 -7.78 -30.14 6.64
C MET A 1 -7.38 -28.69 6.37
N VAL A 2 -7.89 -28.09 5.29
CA VAL A 2 -7.72 -26.64 5.09
C VAL A 2 -8.42 -25.98 6.26
N SER A 3 -7.67 -25.27 7.09
CA SER A 3 -8.23 -24.57 8.26
C SER A 3 -9.24 -23.55 7.73
N LEU A 4 -10.49 -23.58 8.19
CA LEU A 4 -11.53 -22.57 7.92
C LEU A 4 -11.02 -21.15 8.21
N LEU A 5 -9.99 -21.01 9.02
CA LEU A 5 -9.38 -19.75 9.40
C LEU A 5 -8.65 -19.05 8.24
N LEU A 6 -8.00 -19.80 7.34
CA LEU A 6 -7.25 -19.20 6.23
C LEU A 6 -8.14 -18.39 5.26
N PRO A 7 -9.30 -18.89 4.80
CA PRO A 7 -10.26 -18.07 4.05
C PRO A 7 -10.72 -16.81 4.79
N ILE A 8 -10.90 -16.89 6.12
CA ILE A 8 -11.28 -15.71 6.93
C ILE A 8 -10.16 -14.68 6.95
N ILE A 9 -8.91 -15.12 7.11
CA ILE A 9 -7.73 -14.24 7.04
C ILE A 9 -7.64 -13.57 5.66
N TYR A 10 -7.84 -14.31 4.58
CA TYR A 10 -7.85 -13.77 3.22
C TYR A 10 -8.97 -12.74 3.02
N THR A 11 -10.17 -13.03 3.53
CA THR A 11 -11.30 -12.10 3.48
C THR A 11 -11.03 -10.83 4.30
N ALA A 12 -10.34 -10.96 5.44
CA ALA A 12 -9.90 -9.81 6.23
C ALA A 12 -8.88 -8.94 5.46
N PHE A 13 -8.03 -9.52 4.63
CA PHE A 13 -7.11 -8.76 3.76
C PHE A 13 -7.82 -8.09 2.58
N ILE A 14 -8.85 -8.70 2.01
CA ILE A 14 -9.73 -8.01 1.05
C ILE A 14 -10.36 -6.79 1.72
N SER A 15 -10.84 -6.95 2.96
CA SER A 15 -11.43 -5.86 3.73
C SER A 15 -10.44 -4.73 4.04
N LEU A 16 -9.16 -5.04 4.19
CA LEU A 16 -8.10 -4.06 4.39
C LEU A 16 -7.87 -3.23 3.11
N GLY A 17 -7.84 -3.90 1.94
CA GLY A 17 -7.64 -3.22 0.66
C GLY A 17 -8.80 -2.34 0.21
N LEU A 18 -10.05 -2.73 0.52
CA LEU A 18 -11.25 -2.00 0.08
C LEU A 18 -11.23 -0.50 0.42
N PRO A 19 -10.90 -0.07 1.64
CA PRO A 19 -10.89 1.34 2.01
C PRO A 19 -9.65 2.10 1.51
N ASP A 20 -8.51 1.45 1.31
CA ASP A 20 -7.23 2.10 1.00
C ASP A 20 -7.28 2.96 -0.28
N SER A 21 -8.11 2.59 -1.23
CA SER A 21 -8.26 3.24 -2.54
C SER A 21 -9.45 4.20 -2.64
N LEU A 22 -10.31 4.31 -1.61
CA LEU A 22 -11.54 5.09 -1.66
C LEU A 22 -11.29 6.59 -1.70
N LEU A 23 -10.37 7.10 -0.88
CA LEU A 23 -10.09 8.52 -0.79
C LEU A 23 -9.69 9.10 -2.16
N GLY A 24 -8.73 8.47 -2.83
CA GLY A 24 -8.29 8.90 -4.15
C GLY A 24 -9.39 8.85 -5.20
N SER A 25 -10.24 7.81 -5.15
CA SER A 25 -11.33 7.62 -6.11
C SER A 25 -12.46 8.62 -5.95
N ALA A 26 -12.82 8.97 -4.71
CA ALA A 26 -13.92 9.87 -4.38
C ALA A 26 -13.51 11.35 -4.42
N TRP A 27 -12.22 11.67 -4.25
CA TRP A 27 -11.73 13.01 -4.01
C TRP A 27 -12.13 14.05 -5.07
N PRO A 28 -12.14 13.75 -6.37
CA PRO A 28 -12.57 14.72 -7.40
C PRO A 28 -13.99 15.28 -7.16
N THR A 29 -14.87 14.49 -6.55
CA THR A 29 -16.24 14.92 -6.19
C THR A 29 -16.29 15.54 -4.79
N MET A 30 -15.50 15.00 -3.84
CA MET A 30 -15.52 15.43 -2.44
C MET A 30 -15.02 16.87 -2.24
N TYR A 31 -13.87 17.22 -2.84
CA TYR A 31 -13.22 18.50 -2.54
C TYR A 31 -14.05 19.74 -2.94
N PRO A 32 -14.76 19.78 -4.11
CA PRO A 32 -15.64 20.88 -4.45
C PRO A 32 -16.87 20.97 -3.55
N GLU A 33 -17.50 19.81 -3.24
CA GLU A 33 -18.68 19.76 -2.35
C GLU A 33 -18.35 20.24 -0.92
N LEU A 34 -17.15 19.96 -0.45
CA LEU A 34 -16.69 20.37 0.88
C LEU A 34 -16.11 21.79 0.89
N GLY A 35 -15.99 22.45 -0.26
CA GLY A 35 -15.44 23.79 -0.40
C GLY A 35 -13.97 23.91 0.00
N VAL A 36 -13.16 22.85 -0.21
CA VAL A 36 -11.74 22.82 0.15
C VAL A 36 -10.83 22.68 -1.06
N PRO A 37 -9.56 23.07 -0.96
CA PRO A 37 -8.57 22.87 -2.01
C PRO A 37 -8.33 21.38 -2.32
N VAL A 38 -7.97 21.06 -3.55
CA VAL A 38 -7.65 19.69 -3.98
C VAL A 38 -6.52 19.05 -3.16
N SER A 39 -5.57 19.86 -2.66
CA SER A 39 -4.45 19.41 -1.81
C SER A 39 -4.87 18.82 -0.46
N CYS A 40 -6.10 19.12 0.01
CA CYS A 40 -6.61 18.62 1.28
C CYS A 40 -6.73 17.10 1.35
N ALA A 41 -6.80 16.39 0.21
CA ALA A 41 -6.65 14.93 0.18
C ALA A 41 -5.35 14.46 0.85
N GLY A 42 -4.26 15.20 0.64
CA GLY A 42 -2.98 14.93 1.28
C GLY A 42 -3.01 15.01 2.81
N ILE A 43 -3.79 15.94 3.36
CA ILE A 43 -3.95 16.06 4.82
C ILE A 43 -4.64 14.81 5.37
N LEU A 44 -5.74 14.36 4.75
CA LEU A 44 -6.44 13.13 5.15
C LEU A 44 -5.53 11.90 5.03
N SER A 45 -4.83 11.75 3.90
CA SER A 45 -3.87 10.67 3.68
C SER A 45 -2.77 10.66 4.76
N MET A 46 -2.25 11.83 5.12
CA MET A 46 -1.23 11.97 6.16
C MET A 46 -1.77 11.55 7.54
N ILE A 47 -2.97 11.97 7.92
CA ILE A 47 -3.58 11.59 9.20
C ILE A 47 -3.80 10.08 9.25
N ILE A 48 -4.33 9.48 8.18
CA ILE A 48 -4.54 8.03 8.08
C ILE A 48 -3.19 7.29 8.19
N SER A 49 -2.19 7.69 7.42
CA SER A 49 -0.88 7.03 7.41
C SER A 49 -0.16 7.14 8.77
N LEU A 50 -0.22 8.29 9.45
CA LEU A 50 0.33 8.44 10.79
C LEU A 50 -0.39 7.52 11.80
N GLY A 51 -1.72 7.45 11.72
CA GLY A 51 -2.52 6.52 12.53
C GLY A 51 -2.12 5.07 12.28
N THR A 52 -1.94 4.68 11.01
CA THR A 52 -1.49 3.34 10.59
C THR A 52 -0.12 3.00 11.18
N ILE A 53 0.86 3.92 11.09
CA ILE A 53 2.19 3.73 11.67
C ILE A 53 2.11 3.54 13.19
N LEU A 54 1.41 4.42 13.89
CA LEU A 54 1.27 4.34 15.34
C LEU A 54 0.62 3.03 15.79
N SER A 55 -0.41 2.60 15.08
CA SER A 55 -1.12 1.36 15.36
C SER A 55 -0.27 0.12 15.05
N SER A 56 0.47 0.11 13.94
CA SER A 56 1.39 -0.98 13.59
C SER A 56 2.49 -1.15 14.64
N LEU A 57 3.05 -0.05 15.17
CA LEU A 57 4.04 -0.10 16.23
C LEU A 57 3.52 -0.71 17.54
N GLN A 58 2.21 -0.60 17.81
CA GLN A 58 1.56 -1.20 18.98
C GLN A 58 1.06 -2.62 18.72
N SER A 59 1.08 -3.10 17.48
CA SER A 59 0.48 -4.38 17.07
C SER A 59 1.04 -5.57 17.86
N ASP A 60 2.35 -5.64 18.08
CA ASP A 60 2.97 -6.72 18.85
C ASP A 60 2.42 -6.77 20.29
N ARG A 61 2.37 -5.63 20.99
CA ARG A 61 1.82 -5.53 22.34
C ARG A 61 0.34 -5.93 22.38
N LEU A 62 -0.45 -5.42 21.43
CA LEU A 62 -1.89 -5.73 21.34
C LEU A 62 -2.12 -7.20 21.05
N THR A 63 -1.33 -7.80 20.13
CA THR A 63 -1.46 -9.21 19.76
C THR A 63 -1.08 -10.14 20.93
N ARG A 64 -0.06 -9.80 21.70
CA ARG A 64 0.32 -10.59 22.90
C ARG A 64 -0.75 -10.52 23.98
N THR A 65 -1.43 -9.39 24.15
CA THR A 65 -2.44 -9.21 25.23
C THR A 65 -3.81 -9.72 24.85
N LEU A 66 -4.25 -9.46 23.63
CA LEU A 66 -5.62 -9.75 23.18
C LEU A 66 -5.71 -10.97 22.28
N GLY A 67 -4.61 -11.38 21.65
CA GLY A 67 -4.57 -12.37 20.58
C GLY A 67 -4.92 -11.80 19.20
N THR A 68 -4.35 -12.40 18.13
CA THR A 68 -4.48 -11.92 16.74
C THR A 68 -5.93 -11.78 16.30
N GLY A 69 -6.80 -12.74 16.61
CA GLY A 69 -8.21 -12.70 16.19
C GLY A 69 -8.98 -11.51 16.77
N ARG A 70 -8.79 -11.19 18.06
CA ARG A 70 -9.44 -10.04 18.69
C ARG A 70 -8.88 -8.72 18.16
N VAL A 71 -7.59 -8.62 17.96
CA VAL A 71 -6.96 -7.43 17.34
C VAL A 71 -7.56 -7.21 15.96
N THR A 72 -7.67 -8.26 15.14
CA THR A 72 -8.28 -8.19 13.81
C THR A 72 -9.73 -7.71 13.88
N ALA A 73 -10.57 -8.29 14.78
CA ALA A 73 -11.96 -7.90 14.94
C ALA A 73 -12.13 -6.43 15.36
N ILE A 74 -11.35 -5.97 16.34
CA ILE A 74 -11.37 -4.58 16.82
C ILE A 74 -10.93 -3.64 15.71
N SER A 75 -9.86 -3.96 15.00
CA SER A 75 -9.30 -3.14 13.91
C SER A 75 -10.29 -2.98 12.76
N VAL A 76 -10.85 -4.09 12.24
CA VAL A 76 -11.83 -4.06 11.15
C VAL A 76 -13.12 -3.33 11.60
N GLY A 77 -13.57 -3.55 12.84
CA GLY A 77 -14.71 -2.83 13.41
C GLY A 77 -14.47 -1.33 13.56
N THR A 78 -13.26 -0.92 13.98
CA THR A 78 -12.87 0.49 14.07
C THR A 78 -12.84 1.14 12.68
N THR A 79 -12.31 0.45 11.68
CA THR A 79 -12.32 0.92 10.29
C THR A 79 -13.76 1.02 9.76
N ALA A 80 -14.62 0.04 10.05
CA ALA A 80 -16.04 0.10 9.69
C ALA A 80 -16.74 1.33 10.26
N ALA A 81 -16.54 1.61 11.55
CA ALA A 81 -17.10 2.79 12.22
C ALA A 81 -16.55 4.09 11.61
N ALA A 82 -15.25 4.15 11.31
CA ALA A 82 -14.64 5.31 10.68
C ALA A 82 -15.22 5.58 9.29
N LEU A 83 -15.38 4.55 8.44
CA LEU A 83 -15.98 4.68 7.12
C LEU A 83 -17.46 5.08 7.19
N PHE A 84 -18.20 4.58 8.18
CA PHE A 84 -19.54 5.06 8.45
C PHE A 84 -19.52 6.56 8.79
N GLY A 85 -18.60 6.96 9.67
CA GLY A 85 -18.38 8.37 9.99
C GLY A 85 -18.09 9.22 8.74
N PHE A 86 -17.20 8.78 7.86
CA PHE A 86 -16.95 9.43 6.55
C PHE A 86 -18.25 9.62 5.77
N SER A 87 -19.12 8.59 5.74
CA SER A 87 -20.40 8.64 5.00
C SER A 87 -21.42 9.63 5.54
N THR A 88 -21.20 10.19 6.72
CA THR A 88 -22.09 11.18 7.34
C THR A 88 -21.51 12.59 7.37
N CYS A 89 -20.25 12.75 6.90
CA CYS A 89 -19.57 14.04 6.93
C CYS A 89 -20.16 15.01 5.90
N THR A 90 -20.28 16.25 6.33
CA THR A 90 -20.67 17.42 5.51
C THR A 90 -19.61 18.51 5.50
N ALA A 91 -18.57 18.36 6.33
CA ALA A 91 -17.48 19.32 6.44
C ALA A 91 -16.12 18.61 6.53
N PHE A 92 -15.06 19.23 6.00
CA PHE A 92 -13.73 18.65 5.93
C PHE A 92 -13.13 18.29 7.30
N TRP A 93 -13.33 19.12 8.32
CA TRP A 93 -12.82 18.84 9.67
C TRP A 93 -13.39 17.54 10.28
N GLN A 94 -14.65 17.18 9.92
CA GLN A 94 -15.25 15.91 10.34
C GLN A 94 -14.52 14.72 9.75
N LEU A 95 -14.12 14.81 8.47
CA LEU A 95 -13.29 13.80 7.81
C LEU A 95 -11.94 13.65 8.50
N CYS A 96 -11.29 14.76 8.89
CA CYS A 96 -10.04 14.72 9.65
C CYS A 96 -10.18 13.99 10.98
N LEU A 97 -11.30 14.19 11.71
CA LEU A 97 -11.56 13.47 12.96
C LEU A 97 -11.73 11.96 12.71
N TRP A 98 -12.52 11.57 11.71
CA TRP A 98 -12.74 10.16 11.39
C TRP A 98 -11.53 9.49 10.72
N ALA A 99 -10.62 10.25 10.12
CA ALA A 99 -9.36 9.74 9.57
C ALA A 99 -8.44 9.15 10.65
N VAL A 100 -8.53 9.63 11.90
CA VAL A 100 -7.74 9.11 13.03
C VAL A 100 -8.11 7.66 13.35
N PRO A 101 -9.37 7.32 13.74
CA PRO A 101 -9.74 5.93 13.98
C PRO A 101 -9.61 5.06 12.72
N TYR A 102 -9.76 5.62 11.53
CA TYR A 102 -9.51 4.87 10.29
C TYR A 102 -8.05 4.38 10.22
N GLY A 103 -7.07 5.28 10.37
CA GLY A 103 -5.65 4.90 10.34
C GLY A 103 -5.28 3.94 11.47
N LEU A 104 -5.77 4.18 12.69
CA LEU A 104 -5.53 3.30 13.83
C LEU A 104 -6.09 1.88 13.59
N GLY A 105 -7.26 1.76 12.97
CA GLY A 105 -7.83 0.46 12.58
C GLY A 105 -7.01 -0.27 11.54
N ALA A 106 -6.50 0.41 10.52
CA ALA A 106 -5.79 -0.22 9.41
C ALA A 106 -4.45 -0.85 9.82
N GLY A 107 -3.63 -0.16 10.64
CA GLY A 107 -2.24 -0.58 10.90
C GLY A 107 -2.09 -1.85 11.72
N SER A 108 -2.88 -2.00 12.80
CA SER A 108 -2.74 -3.16 13.69
C SER A 108 -3.16 -4.47 13.02
N VAL A 109 -4.19 -4.45 12.17
CA VAL A 109 -4.66 -5.66 11.48
C VAL A 109 -3.66 -6.13 10.44
N ASP A 110 -3.05 -5.23 9.69
CA ASP A 110 -2.03 -5.56 8.70
C ASP A 110 -0.85 -6.27 9.35
N ALA A 111 -0.24 -5.66 10.36
CA ALA A 111 0.89 -6.22 11.07
C ALA A 111 0.54 -7.56 11.77
N ALA A 112 -0.63 -7.66 12.41
CA ALA A 112 -1.05 -8.86 13.14
C ALA A 112 -1.29 -10.05 12.21
N LEU A 113 -1.96 -9.85 11.07
CA LEU A 113 -2.27 -10.92 10.14
C LEU A 113 -1.04 -11.38 9.35
N ASN A 114 -0.17 -10.45 8.93
CA ASN A 114 1.10 -10.80 8.31
C ASN A 114 1.95 -11.68 9.25
N ASN A 115 2.07 -11.29 10.52
CA ASN A 115 2.81 -12.07 11.50
C ASN A 115 2.15 -13.44 11.75
N TYR A 116 0.83 -13.49 11.87
CA TYR A 116 0.10 -14.76 12.08
C TYR A 116 0.31 -15.73 10.91
N VAL A 117 0.20 -15.26 9.67
CA VAL A 117 0.42 -16.09 8.48
C VAL A 117 1.87 -16.55 8.39
N ALA A 118 2.84 -15.68 8.69
CA ALA A 118 4.26 -16.04 8.70
C ALA A 118 4.60 -17.15 9.70
N LEU A 119 3.92 -17.19 10.85
CA LEU A 119 4.16 -18.18 11.90
C LEU A 119 3.42 -19.51 11.70
N HIS A 120 2.24 -19.51 11.01
CA HIS A 120 1.35 -20.66 11.00
C HIS A 120 1.12 -21.28 9.63
N TYR A 121 1.58 -20.62 8.55
CA TYR A 121 1.33 -21.03 7.16
C TYR A 121 2.59 -20.98 6.31
N GLU A 122 2.58 -21.67 5.17
CA GLU A 122 3.67 -21.67 4.22
C GLU A 122 3.81 -20.33 3.49
N SER A 123 5.02 -20.00 3.00
CA SER A 123 5.35 -18.75 2.30
C SER A 123 4.40 -18.41 1.14
N ARG A 124 3.85 -19.42 0.42
CA ARG A 124 2.86 -19.19 -0.64
C ARG A 124 1.60 -18.47 -0.16
N HIS A 125 1.18 -18.74 1.08
CA HIS A 125 -0.02 -18.12 1.66
C HIS A 125 0.21 -16.62 1.96
N MET A 126 1.46 -16.23 2.23
CA MET A 126 1.83 -14.81 2.36
C MET A 126 1.62 -14.06 1.02
N SER A 127 2.08 -14.63 -0.09
CA SER A 127 1.87 -14.05 -1.42
C SER A 127 0.38 -13.94 -1.77
N TRP A 128 -0.41 -14.96 -1.47
CA TRP A 128 -1.86 -14.93 -1.70
C TRP A 128 -2.58 -13.95 -0.78
N LEU A 129 -2.12 -13.75 0.44
CA LEU A 129 -2.62 -12.74 1.35
C LEU A 129 -2.53 -11.34 0.72
N HIS A 130 -1.37 -10.98 0.17
CA HIS A 130 -1.19 -9.70 -0.51
C HIS A 130 -1.95 -9.59 -1.85
N CYS A 131 -2.22 -10.72 -2.53
CA CYS A 131 -3.14 -10.71 -3.67
C CYS A 131 -4.58 -10.38 -3.23
N MET A 132 -5.02 -10.88 -2.06
CA MET A 132 -6.35 -10.56 -1.53
C MET A 132 -6.50 -9.08 -1.18
N TRP A 133 -5.46 -8.45 -0.61
CA TRP A 133 -5.42 -7.00 -0.46
C TRP A 133 -5.62 -6.28 -1.81
N GLY A 134 -4.92 -6.70 -2.83
CA GLY A 134 -5.03 -6.14 -4.18
C GLY A 134 -6.44 -6.27 -4.77
N LEU A 135 -7.14 -7.39 -4.53
CA LEU A 135 -8.55 -7.55 -4.91
C LEU A 135 -9.44 -6.52 -4.20
N GLY A 136 -9.23 -6.30 -2.90
CA GLY A 136 -9.92 -5.25 -2.14
C GLY A 136 -9.64 -3.86 -2.70
N ALA A 137 -8.36 -3.52 -2.90
CA ALA A 137 -7.93 -2.23 -3.42
C ALA A 137 -8.44 -1.95 -4.84
N SER A 138 -8.64 -3.00 -5.65
CA SER A 138 -9.28 -2.89 -6.96
C SER A 138 -10.80 -2.72 -6.86
N GLY A 139 -11.45 -3.43 -5.91
CA GLY A 139 -12.90 -3.40 -5.72
C GLY A 139 -13.43 -2.08 -5.16
N GLY A 140 -12.67 -1.44 -4.26
CA GLY A 140 -13.05 -0.17 -3.63
C GLY A 140 -13.42 0.92 -4.65
N PRO A 141 -12.54 1.28 -5.60
CA PRO A 141 -12.84 2.29 -6.61
C PRO A 141 -13.98 1.92 -7.55
N VAL A 142 -14.19 0.63 -7.84
CA VAL A 142 -15.33 0.17 -8.65
C VAL A 142 -16.65 0.46 -7.93
N ILE A 143 -16.73 0.10 -6.64
CA ILE A 143 -17.90 0.39 -5.80
C ILE A 143 -18.12 1.91 -5.68
N MET A 144 -17.03 2.67 -5.48
CA MET A 144 -17.10 4.13 -5.42
C MET A 144 -17.56 4.73 -6.76
N GLY A 145 -17.01 4.25 -7.89
CA GLY A 145 -17.40 4.69 -9.23
C GLY A 145 -18.89 4.46 -9.50
N TRP A 146 -19.41 3.28 -9.10
CA TRP A 146 -20.84 3.00 -9.17
C TRP A 146 -21.67 3.95 -8.29
N ALA A 147 -21.21 4.19 -7.06
CA ALA A 147 -21.90 5.09 -6.15
C ALA A 147 -21.90 6.55 -6.65
N LEU A 148 -20.82 7.04 -7.23
CA LEU A 148 -20.73 8.38 -7.82
C LEU A 148 -21.63 8.53 -9.03
N ALA A 149 -21.81 7.47 -9.83
CA ALA A 149 -22.68 7.50 -11.01
C ALA A 149 -24.18 7.48 -10.67
N HIS A 150 -24.58 6.88 -9.53
CA HIS A 150 -25.99 6.64 -9.20
C HIS A 150 -26.48 7.37 -7.94
N SER A 151 -25.57 7.90 -7.10
CA SER A 151 -25.92 8.51 -5.82
C SER A 151 -24.89 9.56 -5.40
N SER A 152 -23.97 9.22 -4.47
CA SER A 152 -22.99 10.15 -3.90
C SER A 152 -21.77 9.41 -3.37
N TRP A 153 -20.67 10.14 -3.11
CA TRP A 153 -19.48 9.59 -2.47
C TRP A 153 -19.76 9.05 -1.06
N GLN A 154 -20.69 9.68 -0.32
CA GLN A 154 -21.15 9.21 1.00
C GLN A 154 -21.74 7.80 0.91
N SER A 155 -22.52 7.53 -0.15
CA SER A 155 -23.07 6.19 -0.41
C SER A 155 -21.98 5.16 -0.66
N GLY A 156 -20.93 5.51 -1.38
CA GLY A 156 -19.77 4.63 -1.58
C GLY A 156 -19.10 4.23 -0.26
N TYR A 157 -18.80 5.20 0.60
CA TYR A 157 -18.27 4.93 1.94
C TYR A 157 -19.22 4.09 2.80
N ARG A 158 -20.54 4.36 2.73
CA ARG A 158 -21.57 3.61 3.48
C ARG A 158 -21.62 2.14 3.04
N ILE A 159 -21.59 1.86 1.75
CA ILE A 159 -21.57 0.48 1.22
C ILE A 159 -20.36 -0.28 1.77
N ILE A 160 -19.17 0.31 1.66
CA ILE A 160 -17.95 -0.33 2.16
C ILE A 160 -18.00 -0.50 3.69
N SER A 161 -18.53 0.49 4.43
CA SER A 161 -18.72 0.37 5.88
C SER A 161 -19.62 -0.82 6.24
N VAL A 162 -20.74 -1.01 5.55
CA VAL A 162 -21.64 -2.16 5.78
C VAL A 162 -20.91 -3.48 5.50
N LEU A 163 -20.14 -3.57 4.41
CA LEU A 163 -19.31 -4.76 4.13
C LEU A 163 -18.32 -5.02 5.27
N GLN A 164 -17.66 -3.98 5.80
CA GLN A 164 -16.73 -4.09 6.93
C GLN A 164 -17.43 -4.54 8.22
N VAL A 165 -18.67 -4.09 8.49
CA VAL A 165 -19.47 -4.55 9.62
C VAL A 165 -19.77 -6.04 9.51
N VAL A 166 -20.20 -6.51 8.33
CA VAL A 166 -20.44 -7.94 8.08
C VAL A 166 -19.17 -8.76 8.30
N LEU A 167 -18.03 -8.29 7.79
CA LEU A 167 -16.74 -8.96 7.98
C LEU A 167 -16.31 -8.96 9.45
N THR A 168 -16.51 -7.86 10.17
CA THR A 168 -16.28 -7.80 11.62
C THR A 168 -17.08 -8.87 12.36
N ALA A 169 -18.36 -9.05 12.02
CA ALA A 169 -19.20 -10.10 12.59
C ALA A 169 -18.64 -11.50 12.27
N ILE A 170 -18.26 -11.78 11.03
CA ILE A 170 -17.63 -13.05 10.63
C ILE A 170 -16.36 -13.32 11.45
N ILE A 171 -15.49 -12.30 11.62
CA ILE A 171 -14.26 -12.43 12.39
C ILE A 171 -14.59 -12.71 13.88
N ILE A 172 -15.56 -12.02 14.46
CA ILE A 172 -16.00 -12.25 15.85
C ILE A 172 -16.48 -13.69 16.03
N PHE A 173 -17.32 -14.21 15.13
CA PHE A 173 -17.77 -15.62 15.18
C PHE A 173 -16.65 -16.61 14.96
N SER A 174 -15.56 -16.23 14.29
CA SER A 174 -14.40 -17.08 14.07
C SER A 174 -13.39 -17.08 15.22
N LEU A 175 -13.53 -16.23 16.24
CA LEU A 175 -12.57 -16.11 17.34
C LEU A 175 -12.16 -17.46 17.99
N PRO A 176 -13.05 -18.47 18.16
CA PRO A 176 -12.64 -19.76 18.70
C PRO A 176 -11.64 -20.54 17.84
N LEU A 177 -11.52 -20.19 16.54
CA LEU A 177 -10.59 -20.86 15.60
C LEU A 177 -9.15 -20.33 15.72
N TRP A 178 -8.96 -19.16 16.34
CA TRP A 178 -7.65 -18.52 16.42
C TRP A 178 -6.82 -19.14 17.57
N LYS A 179 -5.62 -19.63 17.23
CA LYS A 179 -4.67 -20.09 18.24
C LYS A 179 -4.13 -18.91 19.03
N LYS A 180 -3.86 -19.10 20.31
CA LYS A 180 -3.14 -18.09 21.11
C LYS A 180 -1.70 -18.03 20.64
N THR A 181 -1.26 -16.86 20.21
CA THR A 181 0.07 -16.59 19.64
C THR A 181 1.20 -16.65 20.68
N GLY A 182 0.94 -17.04 21.93
CA GLY A 182 1.88 -16.96 23.05
C GLY A 182 2.75 -18.19 23.30
N GLU A 183 2.63 -19.28 22.54
CA GLU A 183 3.30 -20.54 22.86
C GLU A 183 4.48 -20.94 21.97
N GLU A 184 4.82 -20.15 20.93
CA GLU A 184 5.92 -20.47 20.01
C GLU A 184 6.90 -19.30 19.81
N THR A 185 7.67 -18.95 20.83
CA THR A 185 8.85 -18.12 20.64
C THR A 185 10.07 -18.80 21.27
N GLY A 186 10.51 -19.83 20.63
CA GLY A 186 11.76 -20.50 20.94
C GLY A 186 12.79 -20.32 19.83
N GLU A 187 13.26 -19.11 19.60
CA GLU A 187 14.59 -18.83 19.05
C GLU A 187 14.84 -17.32 19.15
N GLU A 188 15.47 -16.90 20.23
CA GLU A 188 16.18 -15.62 20.29
C GLU A 188 17.37 -15.70 19.33
N ILE A 189 17.15 -15.36 18.06
CA ILE A 189 18.26 -15.02 17.17
C ILE A 189 18.92 -13.79 17.79
N ALA A 190 20.20 -13.91 18.17
CA ALA A 190 21.01 -12.83 18.75
C ALA A 190 20.92 -11.59 17.85
N ARG A 191 20.05 -10.65 18.20
CA ARG A 191 19.81 -9.42 17.46
C ARG A 191 20.94 -8.47 17.75
N GLU A 192 21.79 -8.22 16.78
CA GLU A 192 22.79 -7.15 16.86
C GLU A 192 22.02 -5.80 16.85
N HIS A 193 21.81 -5.23 18.04
CA HIS A 193 21.17 -3.93 18.19
C HIS A 193 22.09 -2.82 17.68
N ARG A 194 21.88 -2.41 16.42
CA ARG A 194 22.52 -1.21 15.87
C ARG A 194 21.54 -0.05 15.87
N THR A 195 22.01 1.11 16.30
CA THR A 195 21.22 2.35 16.23
C THR A 195 21.05 2.81 14.77
N LEU A 196 19.98 3.55 14.47
CA LEU A 196 19.73 4.08 13.13
C LEU A 196 20.95 4.82 12.52
N PRO A 197 21.66 5.70 13.26
CA PRO A 197 22.88 6.35 12.74
C PRO A 197 24.00 5.36 12.38
N GLN A 198 24.13 4.24 13.09
CA GLN A 198 25.12 3.20 12.77
C GLN A 198 24.71 2.42 11.50
N LEU A 199 23.41 2.12 11.33
CA LEU A 199 22.91 1.48 10.12
C LEU A 199 23.09 2.37 8.90
N MET A 200 22.84 3.69 9.01
CA MET A 200 23.01 4.64 7.94
C MET A 200 24.45 4.78 7.42
N ARG A 201 25.45 4.39 8.22
CA ARG A 201 26.87 4.36 7.81
C ARG A 201 27.25 3.11 7.02
N VAL A 202 26.39 2.10 6.98
CA VAL A 202 26.64 0.90 6.19
C VAL A 202 26.50 1.23 4.69
N PRO A 203 27.53 0.95 3.86
CA PRO A 203 27.48 1.24 2.43
C PRO A 203 26.27 0.55 1.77
N GLY A 204 25.47 1.31 1.03
CA GLY A 204 24.25 0.85 0.35
C GLY A 204 22.95 1.07 1.12
N VAL A 205 23.00 1.30 2.45
CA VAL A 205 21.78 1.50 3.26
C VAL A 205 21.04 2.79 2.91
N PRO A 206 21.68 3.97 2.79
CA PRO A 206 20.98 5.17 2.33
C PRO A 206 20.32 5.00 0.95
N GLU A 207 20.99 4.28 0.04
CA GLU A 207 20.49 4.04 -1.31
C GLU A 207 19.25 3.15 -1.31
N VAL A 208 19.24 2.05 -0.55
CA VAL A 208 18.07 1.17 -0.49
C VAL A 208 16.89 1.84 0.22
N MET A 209 17.15 2.68 1.22
CA MET A 209 16.10 3.48 1.86
C MET A 209 15.48 4.48 0.89
N ALA A 210 16.30 5.24 0.16
CA ALA A 210 15.83 6.17 -0.85
C ALA A 210 15.07 5.45 -1.96
N MET A 211 15.57 4.31 -2.43
CA MET A 211 14.91 3.46 -3.41
C MET A 211 13.52 3.01 -2.94
N PHE A 212 13.41 2.58 -1.68
CA PHE A 212 12.15 2.10 -1.11
C PHE A 212 11.15 3.24 -0.88
N ALA A 213 11.64 4.40 -0.44
CA ALA A 213 10.81 5.62 -0.35
C ALA A 213 10.29 6.04 -1.73
N CYS A 214 11.14 6.04 -2.78
CA CYS A 214 10.72 6.35 -4.15
C CYS A 214 9.69 5.36 -4.69
N TYR A 215 9.83 4.06 -4.38
CA TYR A 215 8.82 3.07 -4.70
C TYR A 215 7.45 3.46 -4.10
N SER A 216 7.43 3.77 -2.80
CA SER A 216 6.21 4.20 -2.11
C SER A 216 5.62 5.46 -2.72
N VAL A 217 6.47 6.41 -3.14
CA VAL A 217 6.01 7.62 -3.87
C VAL A 217 5.29 7.23 -5.16
N VAL A 218 5.84 6.33 -5.97
CA VAL A 218 5.21 5.89 -7.22
C VAL A 218 3.89 5.19 -6.93
N GLU A 219 3.88 4.19 -6.03
CA GLU A 219 2.69 3.38 -5.74
C GLU A 219 1.56 4.23 -5.16
N THR A 220 1.83 5.00 -4.10
CA THR A 220 0.78 5.75 -3.40
C THR A 220 0.29 6.95 -4.19
N THR A 221 1.19 7.67 -4.88
CA THR A 221 0.77 8.80 -5.72
C THR A 221 -0.02 8.32 -6.93
N ALA A 222 0.41 7.21 -7.58
CA ALA A 222 -0.31 6.64 -8.70
C ALA A 222 -1.75 6.26 -8.29
N GLY A 223 -1.92 5.55 -7.18
CA GLY A 223 -3.24 5.13 -6.72
C GLY A 223 -4.11 6.30 -6.26
N MET A 224 -3.56 7.22 -5.47
CA MET A 224 -4.32 8.31 -4.85
C MET A 224 -4.77 9.39 -5.83
N TRP A 225 -3.92 9.75 -6.80
CA TRP A 225 -4.15 10.90 -7.67
C TRP A 225 -4.64 10.54 -9.09
N ALA A 226 -4.74 9.23 -9.44
CA ALA A 226 -5.18 8.77 -10.75
C ALA A 226 -6.57 9.31 -11.12
N SER A 227 -7.56 9.17 -10.22
CA SER A 227 -8.93 9.64 -10.46
C SER A 227 -8.96 11.17 -10.62
N SER A 228 -8.26 11.92 -9.77
CA SER A 228 -8.16 13.39 -9.89
C SER A 228 -7.50 13.81 -11.20
N TYR A 229 -6.44 13.13 -11.63
CA TYR A 229 -5.81 13.39 -12.93
C TYR A 229 -6.76 13.10 -14.09
N CYS A 230 -7.48 11.99 -14.07
CA CYS A 230 -8.48 11.65 -15.08
C CYS A 230 -9.57 12.71 -15.16
N THR A 231 -10.09 13.17 -14.02
CA THR A 231 -11.20 14.13 -13.99
C THR A 231 -10.73 15.55 -14.33
N LEU A 232 -9.71 16.06 -13.67
CA LEU A 232 -9.30 17.45 -13.77
C LEU A 232 -8.46 17.75 -15.01
N GLN A 233 -7.63 16.79 -15.47
CA GLN A 233 -6.76 16.99 -16.64
C GLN A 233 -7.36 16.46 -17.93
N ARG A 234 -8.12 15.35 -17.86
CA ARG A 234 -8.65 14.64 -19.03
C ARG A 234 -10.15 14.87 -19.24
N GLY A 235 -10.84 15.54 -18.30
CA GLY A 235 -12.27 15.85 -18.40
C GLY A 235 -13.20 14.63 -18.32
N ILE A 236 -12.72 13.52 -17.72
CA ILE A 236 -13.47 12.28 -17.58
C ILE A 236 -14.43 12.44 -16.39
N ASP A 237 -15.66 11.95 -16.51
CA ASP A 237 -16.62 12.00 -15.41
C ASP A 237 -16.10 11.24 -14.16
N ALA A 238 -16.51 11.69 -12.97
CA ALA A 238 -15.96 11.20 -11.72
C ALA A 238 -16.19 9.71 -11.49
N GLY A 239 -17.34 9.16 -11.93
CA GLY A 239 -17.66 7.74 -11.80
C GLY A 239 -16.75 6.87 -12.66
N THR A 240 -16.56 7.25 -13.93
CA THR A 240 -15.64 6.57 -14.86
C THR A 240 -14.19 6.73 -14.38
N ALA A 241 -13.78 7.92 -13.95
CA ALA A 241 -12.43 8.18 -13.45
C ALA A 241 -12.09 7.33 -12.22
N ALA A 242 -13.02 7.19 -11.27
CA ALA A 242 -12.86 6.32 -10.11
C ALA A 242 -12.72 4.84 -10.54
N SER A 243 -13.56 4.38 -11.48
CA SER A 243 -13.48 3.03 -12.03
C SER A 243 -12.15 2.77 -12.75
N TRP A 244 -11.63 3.75 -13.50
CA TRP A 244 -10.33 3.63 -14.17
C TRP A 244 -9.15 3.65 -13.19
N ALA A 245 -9.24 4.40 -12.09
CA ALA A 245 -8.24 4.36 -11.03
C ALA A 245 -8.09 2.95 -10.42
N SER A 246 -9.18 2.15 -10.40
CA SER A 246 -9.11 0.76 -9.94
C SER A 246 -8.17 -0.10 -10.77
N LEU A 247 -8.00 0.21 -12.05
CA LEU A 247 -7.21 -0.59 -12.99
C LEU A 247 -5.70 -0.55 -12.65
N PHE A 248 -5.22 0.51 -11.99
CA PHE A 248 -3.89 0.54 -11.41
C PHE A 248 -3.73 -0.58 -10.36
N TYR A 249 -4.70 -0.75 -9.46
CA TYR A 249 -4.68 -1.80 -8.44
C TYR A 249 -4.89 -3.20 -9.03
N VAL A 250 -5.69 -3.33 -10.09
CA VAL A 250 -5.80 -4.57 -10.88
C VAL A 250 -4.42 -4.92 -11.45
N GLY A 251 -3.71 -3.93 -11.99
CA GLY A 251 -2.33 -4.10 -12.48
C GLY A 251 -1.40 -4.63 -11.38
N ILE A 252 -1.42 -4.04 -10.18
CA ILE A 252 -0.63 -4.53 -9.03
C ILE A 252 -1.02 -5.98 -8.67
N THR A 253 -2.31 -6.29 -8.60
CA THR A 253 -2.81 -7.61 -8.19
C THR A 253 -2.37 -8.69 -9.17
N VAL A 254 -2.60 -8.46 -10.46
CA VAL A 254 -2.18 -9.36 -11.55
C VAL A 254 -0.66 -9.46 -11.59
N GLY A 255 0.02 -8.33 -11.45
CA GLY A 255 1.48 -8.28 -11.40
C GLY A 255 2.06 -9.10 -10.25
N ARG A 256 1.51 -9.00 -9.04
CA ARG A 256 1.93 -9.81 -7.87
C ARG A 256 1.70 -11.29 -8.11
N PHE A 257 0.56 -11.66 -8.70
CA PHE A 257 0.30 -13.05 -9.06
C PHE A 257 1.32 -13.58 -10.07
N LEU A 258 1.56 -12.84 -11.16
CA LEU A 258 2.53 -13.22 -12.20
C LEU A 258 3.97 -13.21 -11.70
N SER A 259 4.33 -12.27 -10.82
CA SER A 259 5.68 -12.17 -10.25
C SER A 259 6.10 -13.44 -9.53
N GLY A 260 5.17 -14.17 -8.88
CA GLY A 260 5.45 -15.45 -8.25
C GLY A 260 5.98 -16.51 -9.22
N PHE A 261 5.50 -16.52 -10.47
CA PHE A 261 5.97 -17.44 -11.51
C PHE A 261 7.25 -16.92 -12.20
N ILE A 262 7.33 -15.62 -12.43
CA ILE A 262 8.49 -15.00 -13.11
C ILE A 262 9.74 -15.08 -12.22
N ALA A 263 9.60 -14.92 -10.90
CA ALA A 263 10.68 -15.04 -9.93
C ALA A 263 11.32 -16.44 -9.88
N MET A 264 10.68 -17.46 -10.43
CA MET A 264 11.30 -18.79 -10.63
C MET A 264 12.38 -18.78 -11.73
N LYS A 265 12.40 -17.78 -12.61
CA LYS A 265 13.30 -17.67 -13.75
C LYS A 265 14.22 -16.45 -13.70
N LEU A 266 13.78 -15.38 -13.04
CA LEU A 266 14.51 -14.13 -12.91
C LEU A 266 14.97 -13.94 -11.47
N ASN A 267 16.18 -13.42 -11.28
CA ASN A 267 16.66 -13.01 -9.98
C ASN A 267 16.03 -11.66 -9.53
N ASP A 268 16.16 -11.32 -8.25
CA ASP A 268 15.53 -10.12 -7.68
C ASP A 268 15.93 -8.84 -8.40
N HIS A 269 17.21 -8.68 -8.77
CA HIS A 269 17.67 -7.53 -9.54
C HIS A 269 16.99 -7.42 -10.91
N GLN A 270 16.84 -8.54 -11.62
CA GLN A 270 16.13 -8.58 -12.89
C GLN A 270 14.65 -8.27 -12.73
N MET A 271 14.02 -8.75 -11.64
CA MET A 271 12.64 -8.44 -11.29
C MET A 271 12.45 -6.94 -11.02
N ILE A 272 13.36 -6.31 -10.28
CA ILE A 272 13.34 -4.86 -10.03
C ILE A 272 13.46 -4.08 -11.34
N ASN A 273 14.43 -4.45 -12.21
CA ASN A 273 14.61 -3.79 -13.50
C ASN A 273 13.41 -3.99 -14.44
N LEU A 274 12.79 -5.17 -14.44
CA LEU A 274 11.54 -5.43 -15.16
C LEU A 274 10.45 -4.49 -14.67
N GLY A 275 10.31 -4.33 -13.33
CA GLY A 275 9.40 -3.38 -12.74
C GLY A 275 9.63 -1.95 -13.21
N PHE A 276 10.89 -1.48 -13.21
CA PHE A 276 11.24 -0.12 -13.69
C PHE A 276 10.85 0.08 -15.16
N VAL A 277 11.13 -0.90 -16.01
CA VAL A 277 10.78 -0.84 -17.45
C VAL A 277 9.26 -0.78 -17.61
N LEU A 278 8.51 -1.62 -16.90
CA LEU A 278 7.04 -1.61 -16.97
C LEU A 278 6.45 -0.30 -16.45
N VAL A 279 6.94 0.24 -15.33
CA VAL A 279 6.48 1.55 -14.82
C VAL A 279 6.76 2.64 -15.84
N ALA A 280 7.96 2.67 -16.45
CA ALA A 280 8.30 3.65 -17.49
C ALA A 280 7.36 3.53 -18.71
N LEU A 281 7.16 2.31 -19.21
CA LEU A 281 6.24 2.02 -20.32
C LEU A 281 4.80 2.40 -20.00
N GLY A 282 4.37 2.27 -18.74
CA GLY A 282 3.03 2.68 -18.30
C GLY A 282 2.89 4.20 -18.15
N ILE A 283 3.93 4.92 -17.74
CA ILE A 283 3.91 6.38 -17.64
C ILE A 283 3.82 7.04 -19.02
N LEU A 284 4.47 6.49 -20.03
CA LEU A 284 4.48 7.07 -21.39
C LEU A 284 3.09 7.32 -21.98
N PRO A 285 2.14 6.34 -22.01
CA PRO A 285 0.79 6.60 -22.55
C PRO A 285 -0.05 7.51 -21.64
N ILE A 286 0.26 7.62 -20.34
CA ILE A 286 -0.39 8.61 -19.47
C ILE A 286 0.08 10.03 -19.82
N LEU A 287 1.34 10.18 -20.16
CA LEU A 287 1.99 11.45 -20.48
C LEU A 287 1.56 11.97 -21.86
N LEU A 288 1.40 11.09 -22.84
CA LEU A 288 1.08 11.44 -24.21
C LEU A 288 -0.44 11.58 -24.42
N PRO A 289 -0.90 12.50 -25.29
CA PRO A 289 -2.32 12.70 -25.57
C PRO A 289 -2.86 11.64 -26.55
N LEU A 290 -2.68 10.36 -26.25
CA LEU A 290 -3.04 9.23 -27.12
C LEU A 290 -4.48 8.73 -26.91
N GLY A 291 -5.30 9.47 -26.15
CA GLY A 291 -6.69 9.11 -25.88
C GLY A 291 -6.89 8.20 -24.65
N ASN A 292 -8.15 7.88 -24.37
CA ASN A 292 -8.57 7.21 -23.15
C ASN A 292 -8.05 5.78 -23.01
N ALA A 293 -8.00 5.03 -24.11
CA ALA A 293 -7.48 3.66 -24.10
C ALA A 293 -5.99 3.61 -23.69
N ALA A 294 -5.19 4.58 -24.15
CA ALA A 294 -3.80 4.69 -23.78
C ALA A 294 -3.61 5.06 -22.29
N LEU A 295 -4.45 5.95 -21.76
CA LEU A 295 -4.45 6.30 -20.34
C LEU A 295 -4.75 5.07 -19.47
N VAL A 296 -5.79 4.33 -19.81
CA VAL A 296 -6.20 3.10 -19.09
C VAL A 296 -5.10 2.04 -19.14
N THR A 297 -4.55 1.75 -20.31
CA THR A 297 -3.43 0.79 -20.44
C THR A 297 -2.20 1.25 -19.67
N GLY A 298 -1.95 2.56 -19.63
CA GLY A 298 -0.88 3.15 -18.84
C GLY A 298 -1.04 2.88 -17.34
N LEU A 299 -2.22 3.12 -16.78
CA LEU A 299 -2.51 2.86 -15.35
C LEU A 299 -2.30 1.39 -14.98
N VAL A 300 -2.84 0.45 -15.79
CA VAL A 300 -2.64 -0.99 -15.59
C VAL A 300 -1.15 -1.34 -15.63
N THR A 301 -0.42 -0.80 -16.61
CA THR A 301 1.01 -1.13 -16.81
C THR A 301 1.89 -0.57 -15.70
N VAL A 302 1.58 0.63 -15.17
CA VAL A 302 2.26 1.17 -13.97
C VAL A 302 2.03 0.23 -12.79
N GLY A 303 0.79 -0.23 -12.57
CA GLY A 303 0.47 -1.18 -11.51
C GLY A 303 1.22 -2.51 -11.66
N LEU A 304 1.25 -3.08 -12.86
CA LEU A 304 2.03 -4.29 -13.18
C LEU A 304 3.51 -4.10 -12.86
N GLY A 305 4.07 -2.93 -13.16
CA GLY A 305 5.47 -2.62 -12.91
C GLY A 305 5.81 -2.42 -11.43
N CYS A 306 4.89 -1.85 -10.64
CA CYS A 306 5.06 -1.71 -9.20
C CYS A 306 5.11 -3.07 -8.47
N ALA A 307 4.40 -4.07 -8.98
CA ALA A 307 4.19 -5.34 -8.31
C ALA A 307 5.47 -6.11 -7.92
N PRO A 308 6.48 -6.30 -8.80
CA PRO A 308 7.69 -7.04 -8.47
C PRO A 308 8.70 -6.25 -7.64
N ILE A 309 8.64 -4.92 -7.62
CA ILE A 309 9.71 -4.07 -7.05
C ILE A 309 9.81 -4.26 -5.53
N TYR A 310 8.72 -4.08 -4.82
CA TYR A 310 8.67 -4.15 -3.35
C TYR A 310 9.20 -5.49 -2.80
N PRO A 311 8.64 -6.66 -3.21
CA PRO A 311 9.08 -7.92 -2.65
C PRO A 311 10.54 -8.23 -2.99
N SER A 312 11.01 -7.86 -4.18
CA SER A 312 12.38 -8.10 -4.60
C SER A 312 13.39 -7.23 -3.85
N ILE A 313 13.07 -5.97 -3.50
CA ILE A 313 13.94 -5.14 -2.65
C ILE A 313 14.13 -5.79 -1.28
N ILE A 314 13.04 -6.28 -0.67
CA ILE A 314 13.11 -6.94 0.64
C ILE A 314 13.91 -8.23 0.56
N HIS A 315 13.67 -9.05 -0.48
CA HIS A 315 14.33 -10.33 -0.66
C HIS A 315 15.84 -10.19 -0.95
N GLU A 316 16.27 -9.11 -1.64
CA GLU A 316 17.69 -8.81 -1.85
C GLU A 316 18.43 -8.33 -0.57
N THR A 317 17.74 -7.93 0.48
CA THR A 317 18.37 -7.33 1.68
C THR A 317 19.41 -8.23 2.33
N PRO A 318 19.17 -9.54 2.56
CA PRO A 318 20.21 -10.44 3.09
C PRO A 318 21.40 -10.60 2.16
N LEU A 319 21.20 -10.55 0.84
CA LEU A 319 22.25 -10.68 -0.17
C LEU A 319 23.16 -9.45 -0.19
N ASN A 320 22.56 -8.27 -0.05
CA ASN A 320 23.27 -6.99 -0.08
C ASN A 320 24.04 -6.71 1.22
N PHE A 321 23.50 -7.10 2.39
CA PHE A 321 23.98 -6.63 3.68
C PHE A 321 24.39 -7.76 4.64
N GLY A 322 24.04 -9.02 4.32
CA GLY A 322 24.25 -10.19 5.17
C GLY A 322 23.05 -10.48 6.09
N ARG A 323 22.91 -11.76 6.47
CA ARG A 323 21.78 -12.23 7.28
C ARG A 323 21.66 -11.54 8.64
N ASN A 324 22.80 -11.22 9.27
CA ASN A 324 22.84 -10.61 10.62
C ASN A 324 22.24 -9.20 10.67
N LEU A 325 22.29 -8.44 9.58
CA LEU A 325 21.75 -7.09 9.48
C LEU A 325 20.37 -7.05 8.78
N SER A 326 19.98 -8.12 8.12
CA SER A 326 18.81 -8.16 7.26
C SER A 326 17.53 -7.73 7.99
N MET A 327 17.27 -8.27 9.17
CA MET A 327 16.05 -7.96 9.94
C MET A 327 15.99 -6.49 10.36
N ALA A 328 17.09 -5.93 10.86
CA ALA A 328 17.16 -4.53 11.26
C ALA A 328 16.98 -3.60 10.04
N LEU A 329 17.60 -3.96 8.91
CA LEU A 329 17.51 -3.17 7.68
C LEU A 329 16.14 -3.25 7.03
N THR A 330 15.45 -4.39 7.07
CA THR A 330 14.06 -4.50 6.62
C THR A 330 13.16 -3.54 7.40
N GLY A 331 13.32 -3.46 8.73
CA GLY A 331 12.58 -2.48 9.54
C GLY A 331 12.85 -1.02 9.12
N VAL A 332 14.10 -0.70 8.82
CA VAL A 332 14.49 0.65 8.37
C VAL A 332 13.95 0.95 6.97
N GLN A 333 13.95 -0.03 6.07
CA GLN A 333 13.32 0.08 4.75
C GLN A 333 11.81 0.34 4.84
N MET A 334 11.11 -0.38 5.71
CA MET A 334 9.69 -0.15 5.97
C MET A 334 9.43 1.25 6.51
N ALA A 335 10.27 1.72 7.45
CA ALA A 335 10.17 3.10 7.93
C ALA A 335 10.35 4.13 6.81
N ALA A 336 11.28 3.90 5.87
CA ALA A 336 11.48 4.76 4.72
C ALA A 336 10.26 4.75 3.78
N ALA A 337 9.62 3.59 3.58
CA ALA A 337 8.36 3.50 2.82
C ALA A 337 7.24 4.29 3.49
N TYR A 338 7.09 4.17 4.80
CA TYR A 338 6.08 4.94 5.54
C TYR A 338 6.32 6.45 5.47
N VAL A 339 7.57 6.90 5.54
CA VAL A 339 7.91 8.32 5.30
C VAL A 339 7.51 8.71 3.88
N GLY A 340 7.75 7.84 2.90
CA GLY A 340 7.28 8.02 1.52
C GLY A 340 5.77 8.24 1.45
N ASN A 341 4.99 7.38 2.09
CA ASN A 341 3.52 7.43 2.09
C ASN A 341 2.96 8.66 2.82
N VAL A 342 3.62 9.12 3.89
CA VAL A 342 3.15 10.27 4.69
C VAL A 342 3.46 11.60 4.00
N VAL A 343 4.63 11.73 3.37
CA VAL A 343 5.16 13.02 2.90
C VAL A 343 4.79 13.30 1.44
N PHE A 344 4.94 12.34 0.56
CA PHE A 344 4.94 12.60 -0.87
C PHE A 344 3.55 12.74 -1.52
N PRO A 345 2.49 12.00 -1.13
CA PRO A 345 1.16 12.26 -1.67
C PRO A 345 0.61 13.65 -1.31
N PRO A 346 0.76 14.15 -0.07
CA PRO A 346 0.46 15.56 0.25
C PRO A 346 1.28 16.56 -0.54
N LEU A 347 2.59 16.30 -0.71
CA LEU A 347 3.47 17.16 -1.49
C LEU A 347 2.99 17.25 -2.94
N PHE A 348 2.61 16.13 -3.56
CA PHE A 348 2.01 16.18 -4.89
C PHE A 348 0.69 16.96 -4.89
N GLY A 349 -0.12 16.85 -3.84
CA GLY A 349 -1.35 17.64 -3.69
C GLY A 349 -1.10 19.15 -3.72
N LEU A 350 -0.02 19.61 -3.09
CA LEU A 350 0.40 21.01 -3.18
C LEU A 350 0.85 21.40 -4.60
N LEU A 351 1.62 20.54 -5.26
CA LEU A 351 2.01 20.74 -6.66
C LEU A 351 0.79 20.81 -7.59
N ALA A 352 -0.16 19.90 -7.40
CA ALA A 352 -1.41 19.86 -8.16
C ALA A 352 -2.25 21.14 -7.98
N GLN A 353 -2.28 21.69 -6.76
CA GLN A 353 -3.04 22.89 -6.42
C GLN A 353 -2.38 24.16 -6.92
N TYR A 354 -1.08 24.35 -6.65
CA TYR A 354 -0.40 25.63 -6.89
C TYR A 354 0.25 25.73 -8.27
N ILE A 355 0.48 24.59 -8.95
CA ILE A 355 1.09 24.54 -10.26
C ILE A 355 0.11 23.89 -11.25
N SER A 356 -0.01 22.58 -11.27
CA SER A 356 -0.95 21.85 -12.13
C SER A 356 -1.01 20.36 -11.79
N ILE A 357 -2.21 19.79 -11.88
CA ILE A 357 -2.41 18.31 -11.82
C ILE A 357 -1.75 17.60 -13.01
N SER A 358 -1.46 18.29 -14.12
CA SER A 358 -0.76 17.75 -15.29
C SER A 358 0.66 17.28 -14.96
N LEU A 359 1.23 17.69 -13.83
CA LEU A 359 2.51 17.20 -13.32
C LEU A 359 2.48 15.75 -12.84
N TYR A 360 1.30 15.12 -12.72
CA TYR A 360 1.15 13.75 -12.22
C TYR A 360 2.10 12.74 -12.90
N PRO A 361 2.10 12.54 -14.23
CA PRO A 361 3.02 11.59 -14.85
C PRO A 361 4.50 11.99 -14.73
N TRP A 362 4.80 13.29 -14.70
CA TRP A 362 6.17 13.79 -14.51
C TRP A 362 6.70 13.52 -13.10
N TYR A 363 5.84 13.62 -12.09
CA TYR A 363 6.17 13.32 -10.71
C TYR A 363 6.49 11.83 -10.52
N LEU A 364 5.67 10.95 -11.13
CA LEU A 364 5.92 9.51 -11.14
C LEU A 364 7.24 9.20 -11.86
N LEU A 365 7.49 9.84 -13.00
CA LEU A 365 8.73 9.66 -13.76
C LEU A 365 9.97 10.12 -12.98
N ALA A 366 9.90 11.26 -12.30
CA ALA A 366 11.00 11.75 -11.47
C ALA A 366 11.33 10.76 -10.32
N ALA A 367 10.30 10.24 -9.64
CA ALA A 367 10.48 9.22 -8.60
C ALA A 367 11.06 7.92 -9.17
N LEU A 368 10.60 7.46 -10.33
CA LEU A 368 11.13 6.28 -11.03
C LEU A 368 12.61 6.46 -11.39
N VAL A 369 12.99 7.61 -11.96
CA VAL A 369 14.39 7.90 -12.33
C VAL A 369 15.27 7.89 -11.09
N LEU A 370 14.85 8.56 -10.01
CA LEU A 370 15.59 8.56 -8.74
C LEU A 370 15.73 7.15 -8.18
N MET A 371 14.65 6.36 -8.19
CA MET A 371 14.67 4.95 -7.77
C MET A 371 15.67 4.12 -8.57
N ALA A 372 15.71 4.27 -9.90
CA ALA A 372 16.65 3.58 -10.78
C ALA A 372 18.11 4.01 -10.53
N VAL A 373 18.36 5.30 -10.27
CA VAL A 373 19.69 5.81 -9.91
C VAL A 373 20.14 5.22 -8.57
N MET A 374 19.25 5.21 -7.56
CA MET A 374 19.57 4.62 -6.24
C MET A 374 19.80 3.12 -6.31
N SER A 375 19.02 2.40 -7.12
CA SER A 375 19.23 0.96 -7.37
C SER A 375 20.63 0.68 -7.95
N ARG A 376 21.04 1.45 -8.96
CA ARG A 376 22.39 1.32 -9.55
C ARG A 376 23.50 1.65 -8.55
N ALA A 377 23.31 2.69 -7.72
CA ALA A 377 24.26 3.08 -6.68
C ALA A 377 24.37 2.00 -5.60
N LEU A 378 23.24 1.42 -5.18
CA LEU A 378 23.18 0.29 -4.26
C LEU A 378 24.01 -0.88 -4.76
N HIS A 379 23.76 -1.34 -6.01
CA HIS A 379 24.46 -2.46 -6.60
C HIS A 379 25.98 -2.24 -6.69
N ARG A 380 26.43 -1.03 -7.06
CA ARG A 380 27.87 -0.68 -7.08
C ARG A 380 28.50 -0.77 -5.69
N LYS A 381 27.80 -0.31 -4.64
CA LYS A 381 28.31 -0.31 -3.28
C LYS A 381 28.30 -1.69 -2.60
N THR A 382 27.40 -2.59 -3.05
CA THR A 382 27.27 -3.94 -2.48
C THR A 382 27.95 -5.02 -3.32
N ALA A 383 28.51 -4.69 -4.48
CA ALA A 383 29.11 -5.62 -5.44
C ALA A 383 30.15 -6.57 -4.80
N ALA A 384 31.05 -6.02 -3.98
CA ALA A 384 32.08 -6.83 -3.31
C ALA A 384 31.48 -7.86 -2.32
N LYS A 385 30.41 -7.51 -1.61
CA LYS A 385 29.71 -8.42 -0.70
C LYS A 385 28.93 -9.49 -1.43
N ARG A 386 28.29 -9.14 -2.56
CA ARG A 386 27.60 -10.10 -3.43
C ARG A 386 28.56 -11.14 -3.97
N ALA A 387 29.72 -10.70 -4.50
CA ALA A 387 30.76 -11.59 -5.00
C ALA A 387 31.29 -12.55 -3.92
N ALA A 388 31.45 -12.08 -2.68
CA ALA A 388 31.86 -12.90 -1.54
C ALA A 388 30.79 -13.95 -1.12
N ASN A 389 29.52 -13.69 -1.43
CA ASN A 389 28.39 -14.58 -1.14
C ASN A 389 28.01 -15.50 -2.31
N GLY A 390 28.77 -15.48 -3.43
CA GLY A 390 28.56 -16.37 -4.58
C GLY A 390 27.48 -15.89 -5.56
N TYR A 391 27.18 -14.58 -5.61
CA TYR A 391 26.19 -13.97 -6.51
C TYR A 391 26.81 -12.92 -7.45
#